data_55373233ab5a3f1136a4f63e8c04be8c
#
_entry.id   55373233ab5a3f1136a4f63e8c04be8c
#
_cell.length_a   1.000
_cell.length_b   1.000
_cell.length_c   1.000
_cell.angle_alpha   90.00
_cell.angle_beta   90.00
_cell.angle_gamma   90.00
#
_symmetry.space_group_name_H-M   'P 1'
#
loop_
_entity.id
_entity.type
_entity.pdbx_description
1 polymer ?
#
loop_
_entity_poly.entity_id
_entity_poly.type
_entity_poly.pdbx_seq_one_letter_code
_entity_poly.pdbx_strand_id
1 'polypeptide(L)'
;MKALLFAATMSLAAAAVADPLTIYSYRQDYLLQPLVDAFTESSGIEVEVVYADSGFVERLRGEGRLTPASLVVASDIGRLLEFSEAGLSQAVESETLTSRVPAAFRDPDNEWFALTLRARIAYASVERVPEGSLTRYEDLADPAFAGKLCLRDGQHPYNIALIADLTQRWGEEAVSAWLTGLRANLARSPSGNDRAQINAVAAGECDIAIGNTYYYGIMLNDPAQRPAAEAVYPVFLDAGEGTHMNVSGIVMTSQAPDPEAALSFMEFMVSDEAQGLYASLNSEYPVVEGVALDPLVESWGSFEPANTPLAEIAENRPRASDLVDSAELNY
;
A
#
# COMPACT_ATOMS: atom_id res chain seq x y z
N MET A 1 -18.01 72.72 31.36
CA MET A 1 -18.43 71.47 30.69
C MET A 1 -17.18 70.83 30.09
N LYS A 2 -16.65 69.80 30.71
CA LYS A 2 -15.50 69.05 30.18
C LYS A 2 -16.05 67.73 29.57
N ALA A 3 -15.96 67.60 28.26
CA ALA A 3 -16.34 66.38 27.57
C ALA A 3 -15.19 65.36 27.67
N LEU A 4 -15.42 64.19 28.30
CA LEU A 4 -14.55 63.05 28.24
C LEU A 4 -14.80 62.28 26.95
N LEU A 5 -13.80 62.23 26.06
CA LEU A 5 -13.78 61.28 24.97
C LEU A 5 -13.33 59.89 25.50
N PHE A 6 -14.19 58.90 25.42
CA PHE A 6 -13.85 57.48 25.61
C PHE A 6 -13.34 56.96 24.28
N ALA A 7 -12.05 56.64 24.18
CA ALA A 7 -11.47 55.92 23.06
C ALA A 7 -11.66 54.42 23.32
N ALA A 8 -12.53 53.78 22.56
CA ALA A 8 -12.67 52.32 22.55
C ALA A 8 -11.54 51.73 21.70
N THR A 9 -10.59 51.10 22.36
CA THR A 9 -9.55 50.26 21.69
C THR A 9 -10.18 48.94 21.30
N MET A 10 -10.46 48.76 20.00
CA MET A 10 -10.79 47.47 19.40
C MET A 10 -9.50 46.64 19.32
N SER A 11 -9.32 45.67 20.21
CA SER A 11 -8.26 44.66 20.07
C SER A 11 -8.66 43.70 18.94
N LEU A 12 -8.02 43.80 17.77
CA LEU A 12 -8.01 42.71 16.80
C LEU A 12 -7.20 41.57 17.42
N ALA A 13 -7.88 40.51 17.85
CA ALA A 13 -7.23 39.23 18.09
C ALA A 13 -6.81 38.71 16.70
N ALA A 14 -5.51 38.72 16.39
CA ALA A 14 -4.97 37.98 15.30
C ALA A 14 -5.24 36.49 15.60
N ALA A 15 -6.05 35.84 14.80
CA ALA A 15 -6.15 34.39 14.85
C ALA A 15 -4.75 33.85 14.59
N ALA A 16 -4.17 33.15 15.55
CA ALA A 16 -2.96 32.39 15.33
C ALA A 16 -3.30 31.34 14.25
N VAL A 17 -2.66 31.40 13.12
CA VAL A 17 -2.71 30.31 12.14
C VAL A 17 -2.04 29.14 12.83
N ALA A 18 -2.77 28.05 13.03
CA ALA A 18 -2.20 26.82 13.55
C ALA A 18 -1.13 26.29 12.57
N ASP A 19 -0.06 25.70 13.10
CA ASP A 19 0.91 25.05 12.24
C ASP A 19 0.21 23.90 11.46
N PRO A 20 0.60 23.65 10.20
CA PRO A 20 -0.03 22.60 9.40
C PRO A 20 0.25 21.22 10.00
N LEU A 21 -0.71 20.30 9.84
CA LEU A 21 -0.52 18.88 10.14
C LEU A 21 0.53 18.32 9.19
N THR A 22 1.72 17.96 9.69
CA THR A 22 2.77 17.40 8.85
C THR A 22 2.67 15.88 8.80
N ILE A 23 2.63 15.34 7.58
CA ILE A 23 2.57 13.91 7.27
C ILE A 23 3.83 13.50 6.50
N TYR A 24 4.57 12.51 7.00
CA TYR A 24 5.61 11.85 6.23
C TYR A 24 4.99 10.73 5.39
N SER A 25 5.26 10.69 4.09
CA SER A 25 4.60 9.77 3.18
C SER A 25 5.59 8.98 2.32
N TYR A 26 5.47 7.66 2.36
CA TYR A 26 6.07 6.76 1.37
C TYR A 26 5.18 6.58 0.13
N ARG A 27 3.97 7.13 0.16
CA ARG A 27 3.09 7.19 -1.02
C ARG A 27 3.40 8.44 -1.81
N GLN A 28 3.39 8.30 -3.13
CA GLN A 28 3.60 9.43 -4.04
C GLN A 28 2.48 10.46 -3.91
N ASP A 29 2.83 11.73 -4.04
CA ASP A 29 1.93 12.86 -3.79
C ASP A 29 0.60 12.76 -4.55
N TYR A 30 0.63 12.38 -5.83
CA TYR A 30 -0.59 12.28 -6.64
C TYR A 30 -1.60 11.24 -6.13
N LEU A 31 -1.20 10.29 -5.29
CA LEU A 31 -2.07 9.29 -4.68
C LEU A 31 -2.67 9.75 -3.34
N LEU A 32 -2.03 10.69 -2.67
CA LEU A 32 -2.46 11.18 -1.35
C LEU A 32 -3.08 12.57 -1.42
N GLN A 33 -2.62 13.44 -2.33
CA GLN A 33 -3.04 14.84 -2.41
C GLN A 33 -4.56 15.03 -2.51
N PRO A 34 -5.31 14.26 -3.33
CA PRO A 34 -6.77 14.44 -3.40
C PRO A 34 -7.48 14.19 -2.05
N LEU A 35 -6.95 13.29 -1.22
CA LEU A 35 -7.47 13.01 0.11
C LEU A 35 -7.11 14.12 1.11
N VAL A 36 -5.90 14.65 0.99
CA VAL A 36 -5.45 15.82 1.76
C VAL A 36 -6.32 17.04 1.45
N ASP A 37 -6.59 17.30 0.18
CA ASP A 37 -7.43 18.41 -0.27
C ASP A 37 -8.86 18.28 0.30
N ALA A 38 -9.47 17.10 0.21
CA ALA A 38 -10.79 16.83 0.76
C ALA A 38 -10.84 16.96 2.30
N PHE A 39 -9.79 16.49 2.99
CA PHE A 39 -9.68 16.68 4.44
C PHE A 39 -9.56 18.17 4.80
N THR A 40 -8.69 18.90 4.12
CA THR A 40 -8.51 20.34 4.36
C THR A 40 -9.81 21.11 4.11
N GLU A 41 -10.54 20.78 3.02
CA GLU A 41 -11.83 21.40 2.71
C GLU A 41 -12.87 21.14 3.80
N SER A 42 -12.94 19.92 4.33
CA SER A 42 -13.94 19.52 5.31
C SER A 42 -13.63 19.97 6.74
N SER A 43 -12.33 19.94 7.14
CA SER A 43 -11.90 20.21 8.51
C SER A 43 -11.38 21.63 8.74
N GLY A 44 -10.90 22.30 7.67
CA GLY A 44 -10.17 23.56 7.76
C GLY A 44 -8.75 23.43 8.31
N ILE A 45 -8.25 22.20 8.50
CA ILE A 45 -6.87 21.92 8.94
C ILE A 45 -5.97 21.84 7.72
N GLU A 46 -4.95 22.72 7.68
CA GLU A 46 -3.93 22.67 6.64
C GLU A 46 -3.01 21.45 6.85
N VAL A 47 -2.64 20.78 5.74
CA VAL A 47 -1.79 19.59 5.77
C VAL A 47 -0.56 19.80 4.90
N GLU A 48 0.62 19.48 5.44
CA GLU A 48 1.89 19.43 4.72
C GLU A 48 2.33 17.97 4.54
N VAL A 49 2.54 17.54 3.31
CA VAL A 49 3.03 16.19 3.01
C VAL A 49 4.50 16.24 2.60
N VAL A 50 5.31 15.47 3.29
CA VAL A 50 6.73 15.28 2.96
C VAL A 50 6.92 13.87 2.41
N TYR A 51 7.20 13.79 1.11
CA TYR A 51 7.43 12.52 0.43
C TYR A 51 8.90 12.09 0.46
N ALA A 52 9.14 10.79 0.65
CA ALA A 52 10.42 10.13 0.40
C ALA A 52 10.22 8.63 0.11
N ASP A 53 11.13 8.04 -0.66
CA ASP A 53 11.11 6.60 -0.94
C ASP A 53 11.60 5.75 0.24
N SER A 54 12.39 6.34 1.16
CA SER A 54 12.97 5.66 2.32
C SER A 54 13.46 6.66 3.38
N GLY A 55 13.84 6.17 4.57
CA GLY A 55 14.63 6.93 5.56
C GLY A 55 13.80 7.65 6.62
N PHE A 56 12.48 7.47 6.72
CA PHE A 56 11.70 8.15 7.75
C PHE A 56 11.93 7.59 9.16
N VAL A 57 12.29 6.33 9.31
CA VAL A 57 12.65 5.76 10.61
C VAL A 57 13.89 6.47 11.17
N GLU A 58 14.96 6.60 10.39
CA GLU A 58 16.19 7.29 10.75
C GLU A 58 15.94 8.79 10.97
N ARG A 59 15.10 9.39 10.13
CA ARG A 59 14.73 10.80 10.25
C ARG A 59 14.00 11.09 11.55
N LEU A 60 12.96 10.31 11.88
CA LEU A 60 12.22 10.47 13.14
C LEU A 60 13.11 10.23 14.36
N ARG A 61 14.03 9.25 14.32
CA ARG A 61 15.03 9.05 15.38
C ARG A 61 15.94 10.26 15.55
N GLY A 62 16.39 10.85 14.45
CA GLY A 62 17.25 12.04 14.44
C GLY A 62 16.54 13.30 14.93
N GLU A 63 15.29 13.49 14.56
CA GLU A 63 14.46 14.63 14.95
C GLU A 63 13.99 14.50 16.41
N GLY A 64 13.71 13.30 16.88
CA GLY A 64 13.22 13.02 18.23
C GLY A 64 11.99 13.88 18.57
N ARG A 65 12.07 14.60 19.70
CA ARG A 65 10.99 15.48 20.17
C ARG A 65 10.76 16.74 19.33
N LEU A 66 11.63 17.01 18.37
CA LEU A 66 11.55 18.16 17.48
C LEU A 66 10.99 17.78 16.09
N THR A 67 10.52 16.55 15.93
CA THR A 67 9.89 16.15 14.68
C THR A 67 8.67 17.02 14.37
N PRO A 68 8.52 17.53 13.14
CA PRO A 68 7.28 18.19 12.74
C PRO A 68 6.18 17.16 12.39
N ALA A 69 6.53 15.89 12.15
CA ALA A 69 5.60 14.91 11.66
C ALA A 69 4.72 14.33 12.76
N SER A 70 3.40 14.52 12.65
CA SER A 70 2.40 13.86 13.49
C SER A 70 2.01 12.49 12.97
N LEU A 71 2.09 12.27 11.65
CA LEU A 71 1.67 11.03 11.01
C LEU A 71 2.73 10.52 10.03
N VAL A 72 2.74 9.19 9.81
CA VAL A 72 3.41 8.57 8.69
C VAL A 72 2.42 7.72 7.90
N VAL A 73 2.39 7.91 6.58
CA VAL A 73 1.63 7.06 5.65
C VAL A 73 2.59 6.14 4.92
N ALA A 74 2.40 4.85 5.10
CA ALA A 74 3.23 3.82 4.49
C ALA A 74 2.45 3.01 3.44
N SER A 75 3.17 2.49 2.45
CA SER A 75 2.59 1.75 1.33
C SER A 75 2.79 0.24 1.42
N ASP A 76 3.17 -0.28 2.60
CA ASP A 76 3.49 -1.70 2.81
C ASP A 76 3.44 -2.02 4.30
N ILE A 77 2.95 -3.21 4.65
CA ILE A 77 2.84 -3.65 6.06
C ILE A 77 4.19 -3.67 6.78
N GLY A 78 5.26 -4.08 6.09
CA GLY A 78 6.58 -4.11 6.72
C GLY A 78 7.06 -2.72 7.15
N ARG A 79 6.76 -1.69 6.35
CA ARG A 79 7.08 -0.31 6.73
C ARG A 79 6.26 0.20 7.92
N LEU A 80 5.01 -0.24 8.06
CA LEU A 80 4.20 0.11 9.23
C LEU A 80 4.81 -0.48 10.50
N LEU A 81 5.21 -1.75 10.45
CA LEU A 81 5.84 -2.42 11.59
C LEU A 81 7.22 -1.86 11.95
N GLU A 82 8.01 -1.38 10.99
CA GLU A 82 9.29 -0.71 11.27
C GLU A 82 9.13 0.45 12.26
N PHE A 83 7.99 1.16 12.27
CA PHE A 83 7.73 2.25 13.22
C PHE A 83 7.36 1.73 14.59
N SER A 84 6.50 0.72 14.72
CA SER A 84 6.15 0.15 16.03
C SER A 84 7.34 -0.58 16.68
N GLU A 85 8.08 -1.39 15.94
CA GLU A 85 9.29 -2.05 16.41
C GLU A 85 10.39 -1.06 16.84
N ALA A 86 10.46 0.09 16.18
CA ALA A 86 11.39 1.15 16.54
C ALA A 86 10.94 2.03 17.72
N GLY A 87 9.71 1.84 18.25
CA GLY A 87 9.10 2.70 19.27
C GLY A 87 8.85 4.14 18.77
N LEU A 88 8.59 4.28 17.46
CA LEU A 88 8.34 5.56 16.79
C LEU A 88 6.85 5.81 16.49
N SER A 89 5.99 4.84 16.74
CA SER A 89 4.53 4.94 16.75
C SER A 89 3.99 5.06 18.18
N GLN A 90 2.73 5.40 18.29
CA GLN A 90 1.97 5.33 19.53
C GLN A 90 0.60 4.73 19.29
N ALA A 91 0.05 4.06 20.32
CA ALA A 91 -1.30 3.55 20.30
C ALA A 91 -2.33 4.68 20.13
N VAL A 92 -3.34 4.45 19.30
CA VAL A 92 -4.42 5.43 19.05
C VAL A 92 -5.74 4.84 19.52
N GLU A 93 -6.31 5.47 20.54
CA GLU A 93 -7.61 5.11 21.08
C GLU A 93 -8.71 5.86 20.31
N SER A 94 -9.41 5.16 19.40
CA SER A 94 -10.54 5.69 18.65
C SER A 94 -11.56 4.60 18.36
N GLU A 95 -12.81 4.84 18.76
CA GLU A 95 -13.92 3.97 18.42
C GLU A 95 -14.22 4.01 16.92
N THR A 96 -14.04 5.16 16.27
CA THR A 96 -14.18 5.31 14.82
C THR A 96 -13.22 4.38 14.08
N LEU A 97 -11.93 4.43 14.41
CA LEU A 97 -10.92 3.60 13.76
C LEU A 97 -11.16 2.11 14.02
N THR A 98 -11.39 1.74 15.29
CA THR A 98 -11.52 0.33 15.67
C THR A 98 -12.81 -0.32 15.20
N SER A 99 -13.89 0.45 14.97
CA SER A 99 -15.14 -0.06 14.41
C SER A 99 -15.13 -0.15 12.88
N ARG A 100 -14.37 0.72 12.21
CA ARG A 100 -14.36 0.80 10.74
C ARG A 100 -13.24 -0.04 10.11
N VAL A 101 -12.09 -0.20 10.77
CA VAL A 101 -10.99 -1.02 10.28
C VAL A 101 -11.06 -2.41 10.91
N PRO A 102 -11.30 -3.48 10.13
CA PRO A 102 -11.35 -4.85 10.65
C PRO A 102 -10.06 -5.22 11.40
N ALA A 103 -10.19 -6.05 12.45
CA ALA A 103 -9.04 -6.43 13.28
C ALA A 103 -7.88 -7.08 12.51
N ALA A 104 -8.16 -7.75 11.39
CA ALA A 104 -7.14 -8.34 10.52
C ALA A 104 -6.26 -7.27 9.80
N PHE A 105 -6.73 -6.02 9.74
CA PHE A 105 -6.09 -4.92 9.01
C PHE A 105 -5.65 -3.77 9.92
N ARG A 106 -5.44 -4.03 11.20
CA ARG A 106 -4.88 -3.07 12.15
C ARG A 106 -3.99 -3.76 13.17
N ASP A 107 -3.18 -2.99 13.82
CA ASP A 107 -2.34 -3.47 14.90
C ASP A 107 -3.17 -3.94 16.11
N PRO A 108 -2.85 -5.07 16.74
CA PRO A 108 -3.53 -5.51 17.97
C PRO A 108 -3.51 -4.47 19.10
N ASP A 109 -2.42 -3.69 19.20
CA ASP A 109 -2.23 -2.63 20.18
C ASP A 109 -2.60 -1.24 19.62
N ASN A 110 -3.22 -1.16 18.42
CA ASN A 110 -3.66 0.05 17.73
C ASN A 110 -2.54 1.05 17.40
N GLU A 111 -1.32 0.59 17.18
CA GLU A 111 -0.20 1.45 16.76
C GLU A 111 -0.21 1.79 15.27
N TRP A 112 -0.88 0.96 14.42
CA TRP A 112 -1.09 1.24 13.01
C TRP A 112 -2.47 0.78 12.55
N PHE A 113 -2.97 1.43 11.49
CA PHE A 113 -4.24 1.10 10.82
C PHE A 113 -4.04 1.04 9.31
N ALA A 114 -4.58 0.02 8.66
CA ALA A 114 -4.66 0.01 7.20
C ALA A 114 -5.65 1.07 6.71
N LEU A 115 -5.35 1.64 5.55
CA LEU A 115 -6.19 2.61 4.85
C LEU A 115 -6.78 2.03 3.57
N THR A 116 -5.99 1.23 2.84
CA THR A 116 -6.42 0.56 1.60
C THR A 116 -5.77 -0.79 1.47
N LEU A 117 -6.39 -1.64 0.63
CA LEU A 117 -5.91 -2.98 0.30
C LEU A 117 -5.57 -3.08 -1.19
N ARG A 118 -4.63 -3.96 -1.52
CA ARG A 118 -4.33 -4.38 -2.90
C ARG A 118 -3.93 -5.84 -2.93
N ALA A 119 -4.33 -6.51 -3.99
CA ALA A 119 -3.91 -7.87 -4.26
C ALA A 119 -2.62 -7.89 -5.08
N ARG A 120 -1.77 -8.87 -4.85
CA ARG A 120 -0.63 -9.15 -5.70
C ARG A 120 -0.96 -10.32 -6.61
N ILE A 121 -1.13 -10.03 -7.89
CA ILE A 121 -1.73 -10.88 -8.91
C ILE A 121 -0.76 -11.22 -10.03
N ALA A 122 -1.14 -12.13 -10.91
CA ALA A 122 -0.49 -12.26 -12.20
C ALA A 122 -1.19 -11.38 -13.25
N TYR A 123 -0.39 -10.80 -14.15
CA TYR A 123 -0.84 -10.24 -15.41
C TYR A 123 -0.53 -11.24 -16.50
N ALA A 124 -1.54 -11.77 -17.16
CA ALA A 124 -1.39 -12.78 -18.19
C ALA A 124 -1.69 -12.19 -19.58
N SER A 125 -0.92 -12.56 -20.59
CA SER A 125 -1.14 -12.12 -21.96
C SER A 125 -2.49 -12.62 -22.49
N VAL A 126 -3.33 -11.72 -23.00
CA VAL A 126 -4.61 -12.06 -23.62
C VAL A 126 -4.43 -13.03 -24.81
N GLU A 127 -3.34 -12.90 -25.57
CA GLU A 127 -3.13 -13.71 -26.77
C GLU A 127 -2.42 -15.04 -26.52
N ARG A 128 -1.54 -15.12 -25.46
CA ARG A 128 -0.59 -16.21 -25.30
C ARG A 128 -0.86 -17.11 -24.11
N VAL A 129 -1.65 -16.64 -23.14
CA VAL A 129 -2.00 -17.39 -21.93
C VAL A 129 -3.50 -17.61 -21.90
N PRO A 130 -4.00 -18.84 -22.10
CA PRO A 130 -5.42 -19.13 -22.01
C PRO A 130 -5.98 -18.84 -20.62
N GLU A 131 -7.19 -18.30 -20.53
CA GLU A 131 -7.90 -18.15 -19.26
C GLU A 131 -8.01 -19.50 -18.53
N GLY A 132 -7.83 -19.47 -17.22
CA GLY A 132 -7.88 -20.66 -16.37
C GLY A 132 -6.61 -21.53 -16.38
N SER A 133 -5.55 -21.18 -17.14
CA SER A 133 -4.27 -21.87 -17.10
C SER A 133 -3.41 -21.50 -15.90
N LEU A 134 -3.73 -20.40 -15.22
CA LEU A 134 -3.15 -19.95 -13.97
C LEU A 134 -4.28 -19.76 -12.95
N THR A 135 -4.17 -20.35 -11.77
CA THR A 135 -5.20 -20.26 -10.73
C THR A 135 -4.63 -20.06 -9.33
N ARG A 136 -3.35 -20.40 -9.13
CA ARG A 136 -2.66 -20.34 -7.84
C ARG A 136 -1.19 -19.97 -8.00
N TYR A 137 -0.54 -19.58 -6.91
CA TYR A 137 0.87 -19.16 -6.95
C TYR A 137 1.80 -20.30 -7.37
N GLU A 138 1.48 -21.56 -7.02
CA GLU A 138 2.28 -22.73 -7.40
C GLU A 138 2.40 -22.88 -8.92
N ASP A 139 1.35 -22.50 -9.67
CA ASP A 139 1.34 -22.60 -11.13
C ASP A 139 2.45 -21.76 -11.79
N LEU A 140 2.88 -20.67 -11.14
CA LEU A 140 3.96 -19.81 -11.66
C LEU A 140 5.33 -20.53 -11.71
N ALA A 141 5.50 -21.60 -10.94
CA ALA A 141 6.70 -22.44 -10.94
C ALA A 141 6.58 -23.67 -11.86
N ASP A 142 5.44 -23.85 -12.55
CA ASP A 142 5.27 -24.97 -13.51
C ASP A 142 6.26 -24.82 -14.67
N PRO A 143 7.04 -25.88 -15.02
CA PRO A 143 7.93 -25.87 -16.18
C PRO A 143 7.27 -25.54 -17.52
N ALA A 144 5.95 -25.65 -17.66
CA ALA A 144 5.21 -25.22 -18.84
C ALA A 144 5.36 -23.72 -19.12
N PHE A 145 5.73 -22.93 -18.11
CA PHE A 145 5.99 -21.49 -18.23
C PHE A 145 7.48 -21.11 -18.29
N ALA A 146 8.37 -22.08 -18.59
CA ALA A 146 9.80 -21.84 -18.74
C ALA A 146 10.09 -20.71 -19.76
N GLY A 147 10.82 -19.67 -19.33
CA GLY A 147 11.16 -18.51 -20.13
C GLY A 147 9.97 -17.58 -20.45
N LYS A 148 8.87 -17.62 -19.66
CA LYS A 148 7.66 -16.84 -19.90
C LYS A 148 7.30 -15.85 -18.81
N LEU A 149 8.05 -15.82 -17.70
CA LEU A 149 7.73 -15.00 -16.53
C LEU A 149 8.60 -13.75 -16.47
N CYS A 150 7.99 -12.60 -16.20
CA CYS A 150 8.66 -11.35 -15.83
C CYS A 150 8.37 -10.98 -14.38
N LEU A 151 9.40 -10.52 -13.69
CA LEU A 151 9.33 -10.00 -12.32
C LEU A 151 10.06 -8.68 -12.19
N ARG A 152 9.63 -7.87 -11.24
CA ARG A 152 10.46 -6.82 -10.66
C ARG A 152 11.46 -7.45 -9.68
N ASP A 153 12.42 -6.65 -9.20
CA ASP A 153 13.41 -7.05 -8.19
C ASP A 153 12.77 -7.91 -7.08
N GLY A 154 13.36 -9.09 -6.84
CA GLY A 154 12.90 -10.03 -5.81
C GLY A 154 12.97 -9.47 -4.41
N GLN A 155 13.97 -8.61 -4.12
CA GLN A 155 14.13 -7.92 -2.84
C GLN A 155 13.19 -6.72 -2.67
N HIS A 156 12.40 -6.38 -3.70
CA HIS A 156 11.44 -5.30 -3.54
C HIS A 156 10.39 -5.62 -2.46
N PRO A 157 10.02 -4.66 -1.58
CA PRO A 157 9.09 -4.89 -0.47
C PRO A 157 7.82 -5.66 -0.82
N TYR A 158 7.25 -5.46 -2.02
CA TYR A 158 6.04 -6.16 -2.46
C TYR A 158 6.26 -7.65 -2.74
N ASN A 159 7.41 -8.03 -3.29
CA ASN A 159 7.77 -9.43 -3.49
C ASN A 159 8.13 -10.09 -2.17
N ILE A 160 8.87 -9.39 -1.30
CA ILE A 160 9.18 -9.87 0.05
C ILE A 160 7.90 -10.13 0.85
N ALA A 161 6.90 -9.24 0.78
CA ALA A 161 5.63 -9.45 1.47
C ALA A 161 4.87 -10.68 0.94
N LEU A 162 4.81 -10.88 -0.39
CA LEU A 162 4.24 -12.10 -0.97
C LEU A 162 4.98 -13.35 -0.51
N ILE A 163 6.31 -13.35 -0.57
CA ILE A 163 7.13 -14.51 -0.21
C ILE A 163 7.02 -14.80 1.30
N ALA A 164 6.92 -13.75 2.13
CA ALA A 164 6.69 -13.90 3.57
C ALA A 164 5.33 -14.54 3.87
N ASP A 165 4.27 -14.10 3.18
CA ASP A 165 2.94 -14.70 3.26
C ASP A 165 2.96 -16.18 2.84
N LEU A 166 3.56 -16.48 1.68
CA LEU A 166 3.71 -17.87 1.21
C LEU A 166 4.57 -18.71 2.17
N THR A 167 5.59 -18.12 2.80
CA THR A 167 6.42 -18.82 3.80
C THR A 167 5.60 -19.19 5.03
N GLN A 168 4.71 -18.31 5.48
CA GLN A 168 3.79 -18.60 6.58
C GLN A 168 2.82 -19.73 6.24
N ARG A 169 2.32 -19.77 5.01
CA ARG A 169 1.32 -20.76 4.57
C ARG A 169 1.92 -22.12 4.18
N TRP A 170 3.04 -22.14 3.47
CA TRP A 170 3.61 -23.35 2.88
C TRP A 170 4.84 -23.87 3.62
N GLY A 171 5.50 -23.03 4.43
CA GLY A 171 6.79 -23.31 5.02
C GLY A 171 7.96 -23.04 4.07
N GLU A 172 9.14 -22.90 4.65
CA GLU A 172 10.37 -22.49 3.95
C GLU A 172 10.80 -23.44 2.82
N GLU A 173 10.69 -24.76 3.05
CA GLU A 173 11.11 -25.77 2.07
C GLU A 173 10.29 -25.67 0.77
N ALA A 174 8.97 -25.56 0.91
CA ALA A 174 8.08 -25.42 -0.24
C ALA A 174 8.30 -24.10 -0.98
N VAL A 175 8.46 -22.99 -0.25
CA VAL A 175 8.76 -21.67 -0.86
C VAL A 175 10.11 -21.66 -1.54
N SER A 176 11.16 -22.29 -0.97
CA SER A 176 12.47 -22.41 -1.61
C SER A 176 12.39 -23.18 -2.94
N ALA A 177 11.64 -24.29 -2.96
CA ALA A 177 11.40 -25.05 -4.18
C ALA A 177 10.61 -24.23 -5.22
N TRP A 178 9.58 -23.51 -4.79
CA TRP A 178 8.79 -22.60 -5.64
C TRP A 178 9.66 -21.50 -6.24
N LEU A 179 10.49 -20.82 -5.44
CA LEU A 179 11.41 -19.77 -5.93
C LEU A 179 12.40 -20.30 -6.95
N THR A 180 12.87 -21.52 -6.78
CA THR A 180 13.74 -22.20 -7.75
C THR A 180 13.01 -22.42 -9.09
N GLY A 181 11.75 -22.86 -9.05
CA GLY A 181 10.91 -23.02 -10.23
C GLY A 181 10.59 -21.68 -10.88
N LEU A 182 10.27 -20.66 -10.07
CA LEU A 182 10.01 -19.30 -10.51
C LEU A 182 11.22 -18.73 -11.28
N ARG A 183 12.44 -18.90 -10.73
CA ARG A 183 13.68 -18.49 -11.40
C ARG A 183 13.89 -19.21 -12.73
N ALA A 184 13.61 -20.50 -12.79
CA ALA A 184 13.73 -21.28 -14.03
C ALA A 184 12.75 -20.81 -15.12
N ASN A 185 11.63 -20.20 -14.71
CA ASN A 185 10.60 -19.68 -15.61
C ASN A 185 10.82 -18.23 -16.04
N LEU A 186 11.84 -17.53 -15.51
CA LEU A 186 12.11 -16.14 -15.90
C LEU A 186 12.50 -16.02 -17.38
N ALA A 187 11.86 -15.12 -18.09
CA ALA A 187 12.20 -14.73 -19.45
C ALA A 187 13.44 -13.80 -19.50
N ARG A 188 13.67 -13.05 -18.43
CA ARG A 188 14.77 -12.10 -18.25
C ARG A 188 15.08 -11.91 -16.76
N SER A 189 16.24 -11.33 -16.46
CA SER A 189 16.54 -10.92 -15.07
C SER A 189 15.49 -9.94 -14.55
N PRO A 190 15.07 -10.07 -13.28
CA PRO A 190 14.11 -9.17 -12.64
C PRO A 190 14.54 -7.71 -12.73
N SER A 191 13.65 -6.84 -13.17
CA SER A 191 13.95 -5.41 -13.34
C SER A 191 12.69 -4.56 -13.52
N GLY A 192 12.80 -3.25 -13.31
CA GLY A 192 11.71 -2.31 -13.48
C GLY A 192 10.66 -2.36 -12.36
N ASN A 193 9.56 -1.63 -12.53
CA ASN A 193 8.42 -1.60 -11.62
C ASN A 193 7.24 -2.41 -12.19
N ASP A 194 6.11 -2.49 -11.47
CA ASP A 194 4.96 -3.30 -11.89
C ASP A 194 4.36 -2.85 -13.24
N ARG A 195 4.39 -1.53 -13.56
CA ARG A 195 3.99 -1.06 -14.91
C ARG A 195 4.94 -1.55 -16.00
N ALA A 196 6.23 -1.61 -15.70
CA ALA A 196 7.22 -2.18 -16.63
C ALA A 196 6.98 -3.67 -16.87
N GLN A 197 6.43 -4.40 -15.89
CA GLN A 197 6.03 -5.80 -16.07
C GLN A 197 4.87 -5.93 -17.06
N ILE A 198 3.82 -5.12 -16.92
CA ILE A 198 2.69 -5.09 -17.89
C ILE A 198 3.19 -4.75 -19.30
N ASN A 199 4.06 -3.73 -19.42
CA ASN A 199 4.66 -3.35 -20.70
C ASN A 199 5.48 -4.49 -21.32
N ALA A 200 6.23 -5.26 -20.50
CA ALA A 200 7.02 -6.38 -20.99
C ALA A 200 6.12 -7.51 -21.56
N VAL A 201 5.00 -7.80 -20.88
CA VAL A 201 4.01 -8.77 -21.42
C VAL A 201 3.40 -8.24 -22.72
N ALA A 202 2.99 -6.98 -22.78
CA ALA A 202 2.43 -6.37 -23.98
C ALA A 202 3.43 -6.38 -25.15
N ALA A 203 4.73 -6.18 -24.86
CA ALA A 203 5.80 -6.24 -25.88
C ALA A 203 6.20 -7.66 -26.29
N GLY A 204 5.67 -8.71 -25.63
CA GLY A 204 6.01 -10.10 -25.91
C GLY A 204 7.39 -10.55 -25.37
N GLU A 205 7.97 -9.80 -24.42
CA GLU A 205 9.19 -10.22 -23.72
C GLU A 205 8.93 -11.40 -22.78
N CYS A 206 7.72 -11.49 -22.25
CA CYS A 206 7.21 -12.56 -21.41
C CYS A 206 5.70 -12.74 -21.64
N ASP A 207 5.13 -13.83 -21.16
CA ASP A 207 3.70 -14.12 -21.29
C ASP A 207 2.94 -13.80 -20.00
N ILE A 208 3.63 -13.85 -18.86
CA ILE A 208 3.09 -13.67 -17.53
C ILE A 208 4.00 -12.71 -16.74
N ALA A 209 3.40 -11.89 -15.90
CA ALA A 209 4.14 -11.07 -14.95
C ALA A 209 3.40 -10.97 -13.62
N ILE A 210 4.10 -10.61 -12.53
CA ILE A 210 3.50 -10.39 -11.21
C ILE A 210 3.51 -8.90 -10.88
N GLY A 211 2.39 -8.42 -10.34
CA GLY A 211 2.27 -7.04 -9.88
C GLY A 211 1.04 -6.78 -9.01
N ASN A 212 0.91 -5.55 -8.52
CA ASN A 212 -0.22 -5.15 -7.69
C ASN A 212 -1.39 -4.66 -8.54
N THR A 213 -2.61 -5.01 -8.15
CA THR A 213 -3.86 -4.71 -8.88
C THR A 213 -3.99 -3.26 -9.32
N TYR A 214 -3.67 -2.30 -8.48
CA TYR A 214 -3.88 -0.87 -8.76
C TYR A 214 -3.06 -0.35 -9.94
N TYR A 215 -1.87 -0.92 -10.24
CA TYR A 215 -1.10 -0.49 -11.41
C TYR A 215 -1.83 -0.81 -12.72
N TYR A 216 -2.55 -1.93 -12.76
CA TYR A 216 -3.39 -2.28 -13.91
C TYR A 216 -4.49 -1.23 -14.12
N GLY A 217 -5.20 -0.86 -13.05
CA GLY A 217 -6.23 0.18 -13.09
C GLY A 217 -5.68 1.54 -13.53
N ILE A 218 -4.56 1.99 -12.94
CA ILE A 218 -3.91 3.25 -13.33
C ILE A 218 -3.55 3.26 -14.82
N MET A 219 -3.00 2.16 -15.35
CA MET A 219 -2.64 2.08 -16.77
C MET A 219 -3.85 2.05 -17.68
N LEU A 220 -4.96 1.42 -17.28
CA LEU A 220 -6.22 1.46 -18.03
C LEU A 220 -6.84 2.86 -18.09
N ASN A 221 -6.64 3.67 -17.05
CA ASN A 221 -7.12 5.05 -16.98
C ASN A 221 -6.21 6.06 -17.71
N ASP A 222 -4.97 5.69 -18.03
CA ASP A 222 -4.02 6.52 -18.77
C ASP A 222 -4.06 6.18 -20.28
N PRO A 223 -4.54 7.09 -21.16
CA PRO A 223 -4.61 6.82 -22.60
C PRO A 223 -3.28 6.40 -23.24
N ALA A 224 -2.14 6.85 -22.70
CA ALA A 224 -0.82 6.49 -23.22
C ALA A 224 -0.40 5.06 -22.83
N GLN A 225 -0.87 4.55 -21.70
CA GLN A 225 -0.50 3.24 -21.15
C GLN A 225 -1.59 2.18 -21.40
N ARG A 226 -2.82 2.60 -21.65
CA ARG A 226 -3.98 1.73 -21.88
C ARG A 226 -3.73 0.61 -22.88
N PRO A 227 -3.11 0.82 -24.06
CA PRO A 227 -2.89 -0.27 -25.03
C PRO A 227 -2.05 -1.42 -24.45
N ALA A 228 -1.10 -1.13 -23.57
CA ALA A 228 -0.32 -2.17 -22.91
C ALA A 228 -1.13 -2.90 -21.82
N ALA A 229 -1.97 -2.16 -21.09
CA ALA A 229 -2.85 -2.77 -20.10
C ALA A 229 -3.93 -3.68 -20.76
N GLU A 230 -4.50 -3.26 -21.89
CA GLU A 230 -5.47 -4.07 -22.63
C GLU A 230 -4.87 -5.34 -23.28
N ALA A 231 -3.52 -5.43 -23.39
CA ALA A 231 -2.85 -6.63 -23.86
C ALA A 231 -2.71 -7.73 -22.79
N VAL A 232 -3.07 -7.42 -21.55
CA VAL A 232 -3.06 -8.37 -20.42
C VAL A 232 -4.42 -8.43 -19.75
N TYR A 233 -4.65 -9.51 -19.02
CA TYR A 233 -5.78 -9.60 -18.08
C TYR A 233 -5.28 -9.96 -16.68
N PRO A 234 -5.96 -9.48 -15.63
CA PRO A 234 -5.59 -9.78 -14.25
C PRO A 234 -6.01 -11.20 -13.88
N VAL A 235 -5.13 -11.95 -13.23
CA VAL A 235 -5.40 -13.29 -12.71
C VAL A 235 -5.20 -13.26 -11.21
N PHE A 236 -6.29 -13.41 -10.46
CA PHE A 236 -6.24 -13.63 -9.02
C PHE A 236 -5.84 -15.07 -8.76
N LEU A 237 -4.75 -15.25 -8.00
CA LEU A 237 -4.15 -16.55 -7.75
C LEU A 237 -4.71 -17.11 -6.42
N ASP A 238 -6.03 -17.33 -6.40
CA ASP A 238 -6.82 -17.60 -5.19
C ASP A 238 -7.25 -19.08 -5.03
N ALA A 239 -7.05 -19.91 -6.06
CA ALA A 239 -7.38 -21.32 -5.95
C ALA A 239 -6.49 -22.02 -4.93
N GLY A 240 -7.11 -22.43 -3.81
CA GLY A 240 -6.43 -23.07 -2.68
C GLY A 240 -6.47 -22.20 -1.43
N GLU A 241 -5.52 -21.30 -1.23
CA GLU A 241 -5.35 -20.55 0.03
C GLU A 241 -5.58 -19.04 -0.08
N GLY A 242 -6.08 -18.58 -1.22
CA GLY A 242 -6.41 -17.18 -1.46
C GLY A 242 -5.25 -16.32 -2.00
N THR A 243 -5.62 -15.18 -2.57
CA THR A 243 -4.68 -14.21 -3.15
C THR A 243 -4.03 -13.36 -2.05
N HIS A 244 -2.71 -13.19 -2.10
CA HIS A 244 -1.97 -12.34 -1.17
C HIS A 244 -2.47 -10.90 -1.22
N MET A 245 -2.77 -10.37 -0.03
CA MET A 245 -3.15 -8.98 0.19
C MET A 245 -2.06 -8.21 0.91
N ASN A 246 -1.88 -6.96 0.55
CA ASN A 246 -1.04 -6.02 1.26
C ASN A 246 -1.79 -4.70 1.45
N VAL A 247 -1.26 -3.82 2.29
CA VAL A 247 -1.95 -2.61 2.74
C VAL A 247 -1.12 -1.35 2.48
N SER A 248 -1.81 -0.24 2.26
CA SER A 248 -1.30 1.05 2.68
C SER A 248 -1.91 1.38 4.02
N GLY A 249 -1.15 2.00 4.90
CA GLY A 249 -1.63 2.30 6.24
C GLY A 249 -0.99 3.53 6.83
N ILE A 250 -1.36 3.82 8.06
CA ILE A 250 -1.00 5.04 8.77
C ILE A 250 -0.59 4.72 10.21
N VAL A 251 0.40 5.43 10.69
CA VAL A 251 0.81 5.46 12.10
C VAL A 251 0.79 6.89 12.62
N MET A 252 0.43 7.08 13.88
CA MET A 252 0.70 8.31 14.62
C MET A 252 2.09 8.23 15.21
N THR A 253 2.94 9.24 15.00
CA THR A 253 4.30 9.23 15.55
C THR A 253 4.28 9.34 17.07
N SER A 254 5.22 8.69 17.75
CA SER A 254 5.31 8.70 19.23
C SER A 254 5.56 10.10 19.81
N GLN A 255 5.94 11.08 18.99
CA GLN A 255 6.20 12.46 19.36
C GLN A 255 5.35 13.44 18.54
N ALA A 256 4.14 13.01 18.11
CA ALA A 256 3.23 13.82 17.29
C ALA A 256 3.04 15.22 17.93
N PRO A 257 3.39 16.31 17.20
CA PRO A 257 3.22 17.67 17.70
C PRO A 257 1.75 18.05 17.93
N ASP A 258 0.87 17.57 17.06
CA ASP A 258 -0.58 17.79 17.14
C ASP A 258 -1.33 16.44 17.01
N PRO A 259 -1.50 15.71 18.12
CA PRO A 259 -2.18 14.41 18.10
C PRO A 259 -3.70 14.54 17.85
N GLU A 260 -4.33 15.69 18.14
CA GLU A 260 -5.76 15.90 17.89
C GLU A 260 -6.04 16.08 16.38
N ALA A 261 -5.25 16.90 15.68
CA ALA A 261 -5.34 17.03 14.23
C ALA A 261 -4.94 15.72 13.52
N ALA A 262 -3.94 15.01 14.04
CA ALA A 262 -3.54 13.71 13.54
C ALA A 262 -4.66 12.68 13.64
N LEU A 263 -5.33 12.59 14.80
CA LEU A 263 -6.48 11.70 14.98
C LEU A 263 -7.63 12.06 14.02
N SER A 264 -7.94 13.35 13.89
CA SER A 264 -8.97 13.82 12.96
C SER A 264 -8.68 13.40 11.52
N PHE A 265 -7.43 13.48 11.08
CA PHE A 265 -7.02 13.00 9.75
C PHE A 265 -7.15 11.48 9.63
N MET A 266 -6.71 10.71 10.64
CA MET A 266 -6.84 9.25 10.63
C MET A 266 -8.30 8.80 10.54
N GLU A 267 -9.21 9.44 11.29
CA GLU A 267 -10.64 9.15 11.26
C GLU A 267 -11.28 9.54 9.92
N PHE A 268 -10.86 10.68 9.33
CA PHE A 268 -11.28 11.05 7.99
C PHE A 268 -10.88 9.99 6.96
N MET A 269 -9.65 9.48 7.03
CA MET A 269 -9.14 8.49 6.07
C MET A 269 -9.91 7.17 6.05
N VAL A 270 -10.65 6.86 7.12
CA VAL A 270 -11.56 5.69 7.16
C VAL A 270 -13.04 6.07 6.95
N SER A 271 -13.35 7.33 6.62
CA SER A 271 -14.71 7.76 6.25
C SER A 271 -15.14 7.17 4.91
N ASP A 272 -16.45 7.12 4.63
CA ASP A 272 -16.96 6.67 3.34
C ASP A 272 -16.48 7.55 2.19
N GLU A 273 -16.33 8.85 2.43
CA GLU A 273 -15.79 9.82 1.48
C GLU A 273 -14.35 9.50 1.09
N ALA A 274 -13.45 9.41 2.06
CA ALA A 274 -12.04 9.13 1.81
C ALA A 274 -11.83 7.74 1.19
N GLN A 275 -12.57 6.74 1.65
CA GLN A 275 -12.51 5.38 1.12
C GLN A 275 -13.04 5.30 -0.32
N GLY A 276 -14.10 6.04 -0.65
CA GLY A 276 -14.59 6.19 -2.02
C GLY A 276 -13.60 6.89 -2.94
N LEU A 277 -12.90 7.92 -2.45
CA LEU A 277 -11.81 8.58 -3.18
C LEU A 277 -10.64 7.62 -3.44
N TYR A 278 -10.22 6.83 -2.45
CA TYR A 278 -9.20 5.81 -2.65
C TYR A 278 -9.59 4.80 -3.73
N ALA A 279 -10.81 4.27 -3.67
CA ALA A 279 -11.31 3.30 -4.63
C ALA A 279 -11.29 3.89 -6.05
N SER A 280 -11.85 5.09 -6.24
CA SER A 280 -12.04 5.70 -7.56
C SER A 280 -10.77 6.27 -8.18
N LEU A 281 -9.89 6.88 -7.37
CA LEU A 281 -8.69 7.55 -7.88
C LEU A 281 -7.49 6.62 -8.02
N ASN A 282 -7.37 5.63 -7.14
CA ASN A 282 -6.19 4.80 -7.04
C ASN A 282 -6.42 3.35 -7.51
N SER A 283 -7.66 2.96 -7.85
CA SER A 283 -8.03 1.57 -8.19
C SER A 283 -7.61 0.57 -7.10
N GLU A 284 -7.71 0.99 -5.83
CA GLU A 284 -7.42 0.17 -4.65
C GLU A 284 -8.73 -0.32 -4.01
N TYR A 285 -8.63 -1.38 -3.22
CA TYR A 285 -9.78 -1.89 -2.46
C TYR A 285 -9.91 -1.10 -1.15
N PRO A 286 -11.12 -0.62 -0.81
CA PRO A 286 -11.37 -0.03 0.49
C PRO A 286 -11.06 -1.02 1.62
N VAL A 287 -10.52 -0.51 2.74
CA VAL A 287 -10.37 -1.32 3.95
C VAL A 287 -11.68 -1.39 4.74
N VAL A 288 -12.54 -0.40 4.55
CA VAL A 288 -13.84 -0.28 5.24
C VAL A 288 -14.90 -1.08 4.50
N GLU A 289 -15.57 -1.99 5.22
CA GLU A 289 -16.62 -2.81 4.65
C GLU A 289 -17.83 -1.96 4.20
N GLY A 290 -18.45 -2.38 3.10
CA GLY A 290 -19.65 -1.74 2.54
C GLY A 290 -19.39 -0.51 1.67
N VAL A 291 -18.16 -0.04 1.55
CA VAL A 291 -17.80 1.01 0.59
C VAL A 291 -17.75 0.40 -0.81
N ALA A 292 -18.41 1.05 -1.76
CA ALA A 292 -18.47 0.58 -3.15
C ALA A 292 -17.08 0.57 -3.79
N LEU A 293 -16.79 -0.46 -4.57
CA LEU A 293 -15.60 -0.50 -5.42
C LEU A 293 -15.76 0.47 -6.59
N ASP A 294 -14.64 0.93 -7.12
CA ASP A 294 -14.63 1.55 -8.45
C ASP A 294 -15.17 0.56 -9.50
N PRO A 295 -16.04 0.97 -10.44
CA PRO A 295 -16.59 0.06 -11.46
C PRO A 295 -15.54 -0.67 -12.29
N LEU A 296 -14.36 -0.07 -12.51
CA LEU A 296 -13.25 -0.73 -13.18
C LEU A 296 -12.69 -1.86 -12.31
N VAL A 297 -12.47 -1.62 -11.02
CA VAL A 297 -11.98 -2.63 -10.06
C VAL A 297 -13.00 -3.76 -9.91
N GLU A 298 -14.29 -3.44 -9.82
CA GLU A 298 -15.38 -4.41 -9.77
C GLU A 298 -15.44 -5.30 -11.04
N SER A 299 -15.09 -4.73 -12.20
CA SER A 299 -15.08 -5.47 -13.48
C SER A 299 -14.02 -6.56 -13.56
N TRP A 300 -13.01 -6.55 -12.67
CA TRP A 300 -11.99 -7.61 -12.62
C TRP A 300 -12.49 -8.90 -11.97
N GLY A 301 -13.69 -8.88 -11.40
CA GLY A 301 -14.31 -10.02 -10.73
C GLY A 301 -13.99 -10.09 -9.23
N SER A 302 -14.59 -11.08 -8.58
CA SER A 302 -14.35 -11.39 -7.18
C SER A 302 -13.24 -12.42 -7.03
N PHE A 303 -12.57 -12.41 -5.91
CA PHE A 303 -11.54 -13.39 -5.53
C PHE A 303 -11.57 -13.64 -4.03
N GLU A 304 -10.97 -14.74 -3.60
CA GLU A 304 -10.80 -15.04 -2.18
C GLU A 304 -9.45 -14.45 -1.70
N PRO A 305 -9.45 -13.53 -0.73
CA PRO A 305 -8.21 -13.05 -0.14
C PRO A 305 -7.58 -14.11 0.76
N ALA A 306 -6.25 -14.13 0.83
CA ALA A 306 -5.54 -14.94 1.82
C ALA A 306 -5.85 -14.46 3.25
N ASN A 307 -5.96 -15.41 4.18
CA ASN A 307 -6.32 -15.14 5.58
C ASN A 307 -5.12 -14.96 6.51
N THR A 308 -3.91 -14.84 5.97
CA THR A 308 -2.70 -14.65 6.80
C THR A 308 -2.75 -13.30 7.49
N PRO A 309 -2.64 -13.24 8.83
CA PRO A 309 -2.55 -11.98 9.54
C PRO A 309 -1.37 -11.13 9.06
N LEU A 310 -1.60 -9.82 8.85
CA LEU A 310 -0.55 -8.93 8.33
C LEU A 310 0.68 -8.87 9.23
N ALA A 311 0.52 -8.96 10.55
CA ALA A 311 1.62 -9.00 11.50
C ALA A 311 2.52 -10.23 11.27
N GLU A 312 1.94 -11.40 11.03
CA GLU A 312 2.70 -12.63 10.75
C GLU A 312 3.46 -12.53 9.41
N ILE A 313 2.86 -11.89 8.40
CA ILE A 313 3.55 -11.61 7.13
C ILE A 313 4.78 -10.74 7.39
N ALA A 314 4.64 -9.72 8.21
CA ALA A 314 5.73 -8.80 8.49
C ALA A 314 6.87 -9.46 9.28
N GLU A 315 6.56 -10.28 10.28
CA GLU A 315 7.55 -11.05 11.05
C GLU A 315 8.38 -12.01 10.17
N ASN A 316 7.78 -12.55 9.09
CA ASN A 316 8.47 -13.45 8.17
C ASN A 316 9.30 -12.73 7.08
N ARG A 317 9.26 -11.40 6.98
CA ARG A 317 9.97 -10.65 5.93
C ARG A 317 11.50 -10.84 5.92
N PRO A 318 12.22 -10.84 7.05
CA PRO A 318 13.67 -11.13 7.04
C PRO A 318 13.96 -12.50 6.44
N ARG A 319 13.17 -13.50 6.81
CA ARG A 319 13.32 -14.85 6.27
C ARG A 319 12.99 -14.95 4.79
N ALA A 320 11.96 -14.26 4.33
CA ALA A 320 11.63 -14.15 2.92
C ALA A 320 12.76 -13.53 2.10
N SER A 321 13.43 -12.51 2.63
CA SER A 321 14.61 -11.89 2.01
C SER A 321 15.76 -12.90 1.86
N ASP A 322 16.07 -13.68 2.91
CA ASP A 322 17.09 -14.74 2.86
C ASP A 322 16.75 -15.80 1.80
N LEU A 323 15.48 -16.18 1.66
CA LEU A 323 15.03 -17.14 0.65
C LEU A 323 15.19 -16.61 -0.78
N VAL A 324 14.91 -15.33 -1.02
CA VAL A 324 15.14 -14.67 -2.32
C VAL A 324 16.61 -14.69 -2.69
N ASP A 325 17.50 -14.36 -1.75
CA ASP A 325 18.95 -14.38 -1.98
C ASP A 325 19.46 -15.81 -2.23
N SER A 326 18.98 -16.78 -1.43
CA SER A 326 19.34 -18.20 -1.57
C SER A 326 18.89 -18.79 -2.91
N ALA A 327 17.75 -18.34 -3.43
CA ALA A 327 17.24 -18.73 -4.75
C ALA A 327 17.95 -17.99 -5.91
N GLU A 328 18.82 -17.02 -5.61
CA GLU A 328 19.47 -16.15 -6.61
C GLU A 328 18.45 -15.53 -7.59
N LEU A 329 17.30 -15.11 -7.10
CA LEU A 329 16.19 -14.69 -7.97
C LEU A 329 16.52 -13.44 -8.79
N ASN A 330 17.43 -12.60 -8.34
CA ASN A 330 17.84 -11.36 -8.99
C ASN A 330 19.05 -11.48 -9.94
N TYR A 331 19.57 -12.70 -10.16
CA TYR A 331 20.82 -12.93 -10.92
C TYR A 331 20.60 -13.66 -12.24
#